data_83e3f4205758616bce5a921a98dcc363
#
_entry.id   83e3f4205758616bce5a921a98dcc363
#
_cell.length_a   1.000
_cell.length_b   1.000
_cell.length_c   1.000
_cell.angle_alpha   90.00
_cell.angle_beta   90.00
_cell.angle_gamma   90.00
#
_symmetry.space_group_name_H-M   'P 1'
#
loop_
_entity.id
_entity.type
_entity.pdbx_description
1 polymer ?
#
loop_
_entity_poly.entity_id
_entity_poly.type
_entity_poly.pdbx_seq_one_letter_code
_entity_poly.pdbx_strand_id
1 'polypeptide(L)'
;PTSMPGPAPAGSNPSPRTSLQPRPYSGLQPETAEPHSDTGHTQSMLRVPSVMNRNSVATSTATSHSSETDDINQDVITQVPQNGPMMSMGMSDPELEQEMFAEEQRLIQQGGTGIPVDENGQPCPLLAQVSALDASRKCLVLDLDETLVHSSFKMVPNADFVVPVEIEGIVHNVYVIKRPGVDEFLRLMGQIYEVVIFTASLNKYADPVIDILDMHRVVRHRLFRESCYNHYGSYVKDLSQLGRPLHDTIILDNSPASYVFHPTNAVPVSSWFNDPHDTELTDLCPFLEDLCFVDDVRIVLDGFIDVP
;
A
#
# COMPACT_ATOMS: atom_id res chain seq x y z
N PRO A 1 -56.25 46.27 -21.95
CA PRO A 1 -57.05 45.91 -20.88
C PRO A 1 -56.58 44.71 -20.16
N THR A 2 -56.20 44.99 -19.01
CA THR A 2 -55.78 44.30 -17.82
C THR A 2 -56.83 43.33 -17.30
N SER A 3 -56.42 42.16 -16.83
CA SER A 3 -57.11 41.46 -15.72
C SER A 3 -56.11 40.66 -14.91
N MET A 4 -56.06 40.91 -13.62
CA MET A 4 -55.30 40.21 -12.56
C MET A 4 -55.99 38.90 -12.19
N PRO A 5 -55.25 37.88 -11.76
CA PRO A 5 -55.82 36.68 -11.14
C PRO A 5 -55.92 36.83 -9.59
N GLY A 6 -57.01 36.29 -9.04
CA GLY A 6 -57.32 36.26 -7.59
C GLY A 6 -56.61 35.13 -6.84
N PRO A 7 -56.76 35.06 -5.49
CA PRO A 7 -55.92 34.32 -4.59
C PRO A 7 -56.34 32.84 -4.44
N ALA A 8 -55.34 31.97 -4.14
CA ALA A 8 -55.47 30.57 -3.88
C ALA A 8 -55.96 30.27 -2.44
N PRO A 9 -56.62 29.12 -2.15
CA PRO A 9 -57.07 28.76 -0.81
C PRO A 9 -56.02 28.02 0.00
N ALA A 10 -56.15 28.15 1.32
CA ALA A 10 -55.35 27.56 2.36
C ALA A 10 -55.43 26.02 2.39
N GLY A 11 -54.31 25.39 2.52
CA GLY A 11 -54.18 23.95 2.70
C GLY A 11 -53.91 23.57 4.15
N SER A 12 -54.48 22.48 4.56
CA SER A 12 -54.56 21.85 5.88
C SER A 12 -53.25 21.30 6.41
N ASN A 13 -53.03 21.46 7.72
CA ASN A 13 -51.94 20.86 8.52
C ASN A 13 -52.10 19.32 8.64
N PRO A 14 -51.00 18.55 8.62
CA PRO A 14 -50.99 17.18 9.14
C PRO A 14 -50.49 17.14 10.60
N SER A 15 -51.15 16.30 11.39
CA SER A 15 -50.92 16.01 12.81
C SER A 15 -49.56 15.32 13.10
N PRO A 16 -49.05 15.35 14.35
CA PRO A 16 -47.74 14.89 14.74
C PRO A 16 -47.68 13.37 14.90
N ARG A 17 -46.62 12.75 14.40
CA ARG A 17 -46.26 11.34 14.61
C ARG A 17 -45.67 11.13 16.00
N THR A 18 -46.23 10.19 16.71
CA THR A 18 -45.85 9.66 18.01
C THR A 18 -44.44 9.07 17.99
N SER A 19 -43.62 9.54 18.92
CA SER A 19 -42.28 9.01 19.21
C SER A 19 -42.40 7.69 19.99
N LEU A 20 -41.80 6.61 19.47
CA LEU A 20 -41.58 5.38 20.21
C LEU A 20 -40.26 5.51 20.99
N GLN A 21 -40.33 5.48 22.31
CA GLN A 21 -39.20 5.35 23.21
C GLN A 21 -38.77 3.88 23.33
N PRO A 22 -37.45 3.58 23.42
CA PRO A 22 -36.96 2.24 23.74
C PRO A 22 -37.10 1.94 25.24
N ARG A 23 -37.53 0.71 25.56
CA ARG A 23 -37.64 0.18 26.92
C ARG A 23 -36.26 -0.12 27.54
N PRO A 24 -36.11 0.07 28.84
CA PRO A 24 -34.85 -0.28 29.54
C PRO A 24 -34.78 -1.79 29.81
N TYR A 25 -33.59 -2.37 29.57
CA TYR A 25 -33.22 -3.71 30.02
C TYR A 25 -32.88 -3.65 31.53
N SER A 26 -33.55 -4.45 32.33
CA SER A 26 -33.29 -4.62 33.75
C SER A 26 -32.34 -5.76 34.02
N GLY A 27 -31.31 -5.48 34.77
CA GLY A 27 -30.86 -6.28 35.89
C GLY A 27 -29.91 -7.44 35.64
N LEU A 28 -28.63 -7.21 35.96
CA LEU A 28 -27.80 -8.15 36.76
C LEU A 28 -26.79 -7.32 37.53
N GLN A 29 -26.76 -7.49 38.86
CA GLN A 29 -25.86 -6.77 39.75
C GLN A 29 -24.45 -7.36 39.70
N PRO A 30 -23.38 -6.54 39.88
CA PRO A 30 -22.02 -7.06 40.06
C PRO A 30 -21.73 -7.41 41.53
N GLU A 31 -21.08 -8.51 41.72
CA GLU A 31 -20.44 -8.87 43.00
C GLU A 31 -19.27 -7.97 43.30
N THR A 32 -19.20 -7.54 44.56
CA THR A 32 -18.15 -6.71 45.13
C THR A 32 -16.88 -7.52 45.39
N ALA A 33 -15.75 -7.05 44.82
CA ALA A 33 -14.43 -7.42 45.29
C ALA A 33 -13.62 -6.17 45.56
N GLU A 34 -13.02 -6.08 46.74
CA GLU A 34 -12.25 -4.96 47.26
C GLU A 34 -10.87 -4.79 46.60
N PRO A 35 -10.24 -3.59 46.70
CA PRO A 35 -9.09 -3.23 45.91
C PRO A 35 -7.77 -3.62 46.58
N HIS A 36 -6.91 -4.33 45.86
CA HIS A 36 -5.47 -4.33 46.15
C HIS A 36 -4.77 -3.30 45.29
N SER A 37 -4.21 -2.30 45.93
CA SER A 37 -3.30 -1.32 45.39
C SER A 37 -2.00 -2.00 44.97
N ASP A 38 -1.67 -1.96 43.68
CA ASP A 38 -0.28 -2.10 43.25
C ASP A 38 -0.03 -1.14 42.09
N THR A 39 0.85 -0.15 42.35
CA THR A 39 1.31 0.85 41.43
C THR A 39 2.43 0.25 40.59
N GLY A 40 2.08 -0.35 39.45
CA GLY A 40 3.05 -0.78 38.45
C GLY A 40 2.79 -0.06 37.16
N HIS A 41 3.63 0.91 36.81
CA HIS A 41 3.73 1.46 35.47
C HIS A 41 4.22 0.35 34.54
N THR A 42 3.30 -0.32 33.88
CA THR A 42 3.63 -1.24 32.79
C THR A 42 3.55 -0.42 31.50
N GLN A 43 4.71 0.01 31.02
CA GLN A 43 4.85 0.39 29.63
C GLN A 43 4.48 -0.84 28.80
N SER A 44 3.38 -0.75 28.06
CA SER A 44 3.00 -1.75 27.06
C SER A 44 4.06 -1.69 25.96
N MET A 45 5.01 -2.62 26.03
CA MET A 45 5.92 -2.85 24.91
C MET A 45 5.11 -3.46 23.78
N LEU A 46 5.01 -2.72 22.66
CA LEU A 46 4.51 -3.23 21.39
C LEU A 46 5.24 -4.55 21.08
N ARG A 47 4.50 -5.64 21.07
CA ARG A 47 5.04 -6.94 20.64
C ARG A 47 5.15 -6.92 19.14
N VAL A 48 6.35 -6.71 18.64
CA VAL A 48 6.70 -6.83 17.25
C VAL A 48 6.69 -8.31 16.86
N PRO A 49 6.00 -8.74 15.80
CA PRO A 49 6.11 -10.10 15.29
C PRO A 49 7.56 -10.39 14.90
N SER A 50 8.10 -11.50 15.36
CA SER A 50 9.45 -11.95 15.01
C SER A 50 9.44 -12.40 13.56
N VAL A 51 9.82 -11.51 12.63
CA VAL A 51 10.05 -11.88 11.24
C VAL A 51 11.31 -12.75 11.22
N MET A 52 11.14 -14.05 11.07
CA MET A 52 12.25 -14.99 10.90
C MET A 52 12.96 -14.65 9.59
N ASN A 53 14.18 -14.15 9.72
CA ASN A 53 15.12 -14.01 8.62
C ASN A 53 15.43 -15.41 8.03
N ARG A 54 14.71 -15.79 6.97
CA ARG A 54 15.05 -16.96 6.15
C ARG A 54 15.62 -16.47 4.83
N ASN A 55 16.89 -16.08 4.84
CA ASN A 55 17.72 -16.06 3.65
C ASN A 55 17.95 -17.50 3.19
N SER A 56 16.99 -18.08 2.50
CA SER A 56 17.20 -19.27 1.69
C SER A 56 17.36 -18.83 0.24
N VAL A 57 18.60 -18.60 -0.17
CA VAL A 57 18.99 -18.54 -1.57
C VAL A 57 18.73 -19.93 -2.15
N ALA A 58 17.60 -20.12 -2.76
CA ALA A 58 17.33 -21.29 -3.60
C ALA A 58 17.96 -21.02 -4.97
N THR A 59 19.18 -21.49 -5.15
CA THR A 59 19.82 -21.56 -6.47
C THR A 59 19.14 -22.68 -7.27
N SER A 60 18.08 -22.34 -8.00
CA SER A 60 17.53 -23.23 -9.01
C SER A 60 18.16 -22.91 -10.35
N THR A 61 19.20 -23.65 -10.73
CA THR A 61 19.67 -23.74 -12.11
C THR A 61 18.63 -24.48 -12.94
N ALA A 62 17.71 -23.75 -13.53
CA ALA A 62 16.87 -24.23 -14.60
C ALA A 62 17.30 -23.52 -15.89
N THR A 63 18.10 -24.24 -16.69
CA THR A 63 18.40 -23.86 -18.08
C THR A 63 17.12 -24.09 -18.89
N SER A 64 16.34 -23.04 -19.13
CA SER A 64 15.25 -23.08 -20.10
C SER A 64 15.48 -21.96 -21.13
N HIS A 65 15.48 -22.32 -22.40
CA HIS A 65 15.42 -21.38 -23.51
C HIS A 65 14.11 -20.58 -23.39
N SER A 66 14.18 -19.37 -22.82
CA SER A 66 13.09 -18.42 -22.88
C SER A 66 13.03 -17.83 -24.29
N SER A 67 11.82 -17.79 -24.87
CA SER A 67 11.59 -17.09 -26.14
C SER A 67 11.57 -15.58 -25.88
N GLU A 68 12.00 -14.77 -26.85
CA GLU A 68 12.02 -13.30 -26.76
C GLU A 68 10.66 -12.68 -26.34
N THR A 69 9.55 -13.40 -26.55
CA THR A 69 8.20 -13.00 -26.15
C THR A 69 7.94 -13.11 -24.63
N ASP A 70 8.67 -13.99 -23.92
CA ASP A 70 8.53 -14.14 -22.47
C ASP A 70 9.15 -12.95 -21.72
N ASP A 71 10.21 -12.35 -22.25
CA ASP A 71 10.91 -11.22 -21.64
C ASP A 71 10.09 -9.93 -21.72
N ILE A 72 9.42 -9.64 -22.84
CA ILE A 72 8.56 -8.47 -23.01
C ILE A 72 7.34 -8.51 -22.06
N ASN A 73 6.80 -9.71 -21.84
CA ASN A 73 5.64 -9.90 -20.97
C ASN A 73 5.98 -9.71 -19.48
N GLN A 74 7.19 -10.10 -19.06
CA GLN A 74 7.62 -9.91 -17.67
C GLN A 74 7.84 -8.45 -17.32
N ASP A 75 8.29 -7.60 -18.24
CA ASP A 75 8.52 -6.16 -18.00
C ASP A 75 7.22 -5.38 -17.66
N VAL A 76 6.05 -5.93 -17.93
CA VAL A 76 4.76 -5.31 -17.57
C VAL A 76 4.46 -5.45 -16.08
N ILE A 77 4.90 -6.54 -15.46
CA ILE A 77 4.55 -6.95 -14.08
C ILE A 77 5.76 -6.84 -13.12
N THR A 78 7.01 -6.94 -13.63
CA THR A 78 8.19 -7.00 -12.74
C THR A 78 8.63 -5.64 -12.22
N GLN A 79 9.02 -5.61 -10.95
CA GLN A 79 9.61 -4.45 -10.28
C GLN A 79 11.07 -4.21 -10.70
N VAL A 80 11.74 -5.21 -11.29
CA VAL A 80 13.14 -5.09 -11.74
C VAL A 80 13.15 -4.73 -13.21
N PRO A 81 13.69 -3.57 -13.62
CA PRO A 81 13.90 -3.25 -15.01
C PRO A 81 14.85 -4.29 -15.63
N GLN A 82 14.39 -5.06 -16.61
CA GLN A 82 15.27 -5.97 -17.34
C GLN A 82 16.33 -5.24 -18.17
N ASN A 83 16.17 -3.92 -18.34
CA ASN A 83 17.05 -3.00 -19.03
C ASN A 83 17.54 -1.86 -18.12
N GLY A 84 17.74 -2.09 -16.82
CA GLY A 84 18.63 -1.22 -16.06
C GLY A 84 19.97 -1.12 -16.82
N PRO A 85 20.78 -0.07 -16.64
CA PRO A 85 22.08 0.01 -17.30
C PRO A 85 22.76 -1.33 -17.05
N MET A 86 22.84 -2.14 -18.12
CA MET A 86 23.35 -3.50 -18.04
C MET A 86 24.61 -3.48 -17.20
N MET A 87 24.57 -4.14 -16.05
CA MET A 87 25.74 -4.86 -15.58
C MET A 87 26.02 -5.99 -16.59
N SER A 88 26.20 -5.62 -17.89
CA SER A 88 26.76 -6.49 -18.87
C SER A 88 28.20 -6.67 -18.46
N MET A 89 28.49 -7.82 -17.91
CA MET A 89 29.80 -8.47 -17.86
C MET A 89 30.97 -7.55 -18.27
N GLY A 90 31.55 -6.85 -17.32
CA GLY A 90 32.79 -6.15 -17.55
C GLY A 90 32.84 -4.82 -16.82
N MET A 91 33.43 -4.86 -15.61
CA MET A 91 33.93 -3.72 -14.86
C MET A 91 32.87 -2.61 -14.67
N SER A 92 32.11 -2.69 -13.58
CA SER A 92 31.45 -1.55 -12.98
C SER A 92 32.50 -0.45 -12.79
N ASP A 93 32.18 0.77 -13.28
CA ASP A 93 33.04 1.92 -13.05
C ASP A 93 32.97 2.26 -11.54
N PRO A 94 34.03 2.10 -10.75
CA PRO A 94 33.99 2.36 -9.32
C PRO A 94 33.63 3.81 -8.97
N GLU A 95 33.87 4.75 -9.89
CA GLU A 95 33.51 6.16 -9.72
C GLU A 95 31.99 6.32 -9.82
N LEU A 96 31.33 5.64 -10.77
CA LEU A 96 29.88 5.65 -10.92
C LEU A 96 29.17 5.01 -9.72
N GLU A 97 29.69 3.89 -9.21
CA GLU A 97 29.12 3.24 -8.01
C GLU A 97 29.22 4.15 -6.77
N GLN A 98 30.34 4.86 -6.62
CA GLN A 98 30.49 5.81 -5.52
C GLN A 98 29.57 7.02 -5.66
N GLU A 99 29.36 7.51 -6.87
CA GLU A 99 28.43 8.62 -7.14
C GLU A 99 27.00 8.21 -6.85
N MET A 100 26.58 7.04 -7.34
CA MET A 100 25.25 6.48 -7.06
C MET A 100 25.00 6.32 -5.56
N PHE A 101 25.95 5.74 -4.83
CA PHE A 101 25.85 5.57 -3.38
C PHE A 101 25.80 6.92 -2.64
N ALA A 102 26.61 7.88 -3.05
CA ALA A 102 26.63 9.20 -2.43
C ALA A 102 25.31 9.97 -2.66
N GLU A 103 24.74 9.84 -3.85
CA GLU A 103 23.42 10.43 -4.15
C GLU A 103 22.31 9.76 -3.37
N GLU A 104 22.29 8.43 -3.29
CA GLU A 104 21.32 7.67 -2.50
C GLU A 104 21.36 8.09 -1.02
N GLN A 105 22.55 8.15 -0.41
CA GLN A 105 22.72 8.61 0.97
C GLN A 105 22.24 10.06 1.17
N ARG A 106 22.47 10.92 0.20
CA ARG A 106 21.95 12.29 0.21
C ARG A 106 20.43 12.32 0.20
N LEU A 107 19.78 11.52 -0.67
CA LEU A 107 18.33 11.46 -0.78
C LEU A 107 17.70 10.88 0.50
N ILE A 108 18.31 9.85 1.10
CA ILE A 108 17.87 9.31 2.39
C ILE A 108 17.92 10.40 3.48
N GLN A 109 19.05 11.14 3.59
CA GLN A 109 19.20 12.20 4.58
C GLN A 109 18.25 13.38 4.37
N GLN A 110 17.90 13.68 3.12
CA GLN A 110 16.94 14.72 2.77
C GLN A 110 15.48 14.29 2.95
N GLY A 111 15.24 12.98 3.10
CA GLY A 111 13.89 12.40 3.12
C GLY A 111 13.22 12.40 1.75
N GLY A 112 13.97 12.02 0.71
CA GLY A 112 13.51 11.89 -0.67
C GLY A 112 13.80 13.11 -1.55
N THR A 113 13.18 13.16 -2.73
CA THR A 113 13.37 14.24 -3.73
C THR A 113 12.47 15.46 -3.48
N GLY A 114 11.47 15.32 -2.61
CA GLY A 114 10.48 16.36 -2.34
C GLY A 114 9.33 16.40 -3.35
N ILE A 115 8.34 17.23 -3.07
CA ILE A 115 7.14 17.39 -3.92
C ILE A 115 7.55 17.93 -5.29
N PRO A 116 7.17 17.25 -6.39
CA PRO A 116 7.44 17.73 -7.73
C PRO A 116 6.72 19.06 -8.02
N VAL A 117 7.22 19.78 -8.99
CA VAL A 117 6.59 21.04 -9.46
C VAL A 117 6.08 20.87 -10.88
N ASP A 118 4.97 21.54 -11.18
CA ASP A 118 4.40 21.59 -12.52
C ASP A 118 5.20 22.52 -13.47
N GLU A 119 4.75 22.65 -14.71
CA GLU A 119 5.36 23.51 -15.73
C GLU A 119 5.40 25.01 -15.33
N ASN A 120 4.58 25.42 -14.37
CA ASN A 120 4.50 26.78 -13.85
C ASN A 120 5.32 26.95 -12.55
N GLY A 121 6.02 25.91 -12.10
CA GLY A 121 6.78 25.90 -10.86
C GLY A 121 5.92 25.80 -9.59
N GLN A 122 4.65 25.36 -9.72
CA GLN A 122 3.78 25.16 -8.57
C GLN A 122 3.93 23.72 -8.04
N PRO A 123 3.89 23.54 -6.71
CA PRO A 123 3.91 22.20 -6.13
C PRO A 123 2.76 21.33 -6.66
N CYS A 124 3.12 20.15 -7.17
CA CYS A 124 2.18 19.19 -7.76
C CYS A 124 2.41 17.81 -7.12
N PRO A 125 1.89 17.55 -5.90
CA PRO A 125 2.04 16.26 -5.25
C PRO A 125 1.35 15.16 -6.05
N LEU A 126 1.85 13.91 -5.93
CA LEU A 126 1.30 12.76 -6.64
C LEU A 126 -0.14 12.45 -6.22
N LEU A 127 -0.50 12.70 -4.96
CA LEU A 127 -1.86 12.48 -4.47
C LEU A 127 -2.66 13.78 -4.45
N ALA A 128 -3.94 13.68 -4.76
CA ALA A 128 -4.88 14.77 -4.55
C ALA A 128 -4.92 15.20 -3.08
N GLN A 129 -5.49 16.38 -2.82
CA GLN A 129 -5.68 16.87 -1.46
C GLN A 129 -6.47 15.85 -0.61
N VAL A 130 -6.03 15.67 0.65
CA VAL A 130 -6.68 14.74 1.59
C VAL A 130 -8.17 15.02 1.68
N SER A 131 -8.97 13.97 1.57
CA SER A 131 -10.43 14.07 1.70
C SER A 131 -10.83 14.37 3.16
N ALA A 132 -11.99 14.98 3.37
CA ALA A 132 -12.51 15.20 4.72
C ALA A 132 -12.73 13.90 5.52
N LEU A 133 -12.92 12.77 4.83
CA LEU A 133 -13.09 11.45 5.44
C LEU A 133 -11.76 10.88 5.95
N ASP A 134 -10.66 11.27 5.34
CA ASP A 134 -9.33 10.72 5.63
C ASP A 134 -8.42 11.73 6.38
N ALA A 135 -8.94 12.94 6.70
CA ALA A 135 -8.17 14.05 7.28
C ALA A 135 -7.47 13.74 8.62
N SER A 136 -7.94 12.73 9.35
CA SER A 136 -7.34 12.26 10.61
C SER A 136 -6.67 10.90 10.50
N ARG A 137 -6.54 10.35 9.30
CA ARG A 137 -5.96 9.05 9.06
C ARG A 137 -4.52 9.18 8.59
N LYS A 138 -3.69 8.23 9.00
CA LYS A 138 -2.37 8.07 8.41
C LYS A 138 -2.47 7.46 7.01
N CYS A 139 -1.47 7.67 6.18
CA CYS A 139 -1.38 7.14 4.84
C CYS A 139 -0.68 5.76 4.85
N LEU A 140 -1.36 4.74 4.36
CA LEU A 140 -0.79 3.40 4.17
C LEU A 140 -0.60 3.13 2.68
N VAL A 141 0.65 3.13 2.26
CA VAL A 141 1.10 2.80 0.90
C VAL A 141 1.34 1.31 0.82
N LEU A 142 0.67 0.64 -0.11
CA LEU A 142 0.76 -0.80 -0.33
C LEU A 142 1.34 -1.07 -1.72
N ASP A 143 2.35 -1.90 -1.79
CA ASP A 143 2.77 -2.50 -3.03
C ASP A 143 1.74 -3.55 -3.50
N LEU A 144 1.80 -3.95 -4.75
CA LEU A 144 0.84 -4.87 -5.37
C LEU A 144 1.43 -6.26 -5.60
N ASP A 145 2.43 -6.34 -6.49
CA ASP A 145 2.96 -7.62 -6.98
C ASP A 145 3.88 -8.26 -5.95
N GLU A 146 3.73 -9.55 -5.71
CA GLU A 146 4.40 -10.35 -4.67
C GLU A 146 4.19 -9.84 -3.23
N THR A 147 3.35 -8.80 -3.06
CA THR A 147 2.92 -8.24 -1.76
C THR A 147 1.46 -8.60 -1.46
N LEU A 148 0.53 -8.22 -2.31
CA LEU A 148 -0.91 -8.49 -2.16
C LEU A 148 -1.40 -9.60 -3.08
N VAL A 149 -0.79 -9.74 -4.24
CA VAL A 149 -1.12 -10.73 -5.27
C VAL A 149 0.15 -11.30 -5.90
N HIS A 150 0.03 -12.46 -6.56
CA HIS A 150 1.05 -12.92 -7.50
C HIS A 150 0.43 -13.11 -8.87
N SER A 151 1.11 -12.66 -9.92
CA SER A 151 0.63 -12.68 -11.29
C SER A 151 1.58 -13.40 -12.24
N SER A 152 1.01 -14.11 -13.22
CA SER A 152 1.77 -14.85 -14.21
C SER A 152 1.11 -14.81 -15.58
N PHE A 153 1.90 -14.65 -16.64
CA PHE A 153 1.45 -14.87 -18.02
C PHE A 153 1.29 -16.36 -18.37
N LYS A 154 1.91 -17.24 -17.60
CA LYS A 154 1.70 -18.68 -17.74
C LYS A 154 0.45 -19.08 -16.99
N MET A 155 -0.34 -19.98 -17.57
CA MET A 155 -1.55 -20.47 -16.93
C MET A 155 -1.24 -21.07 -15.56
N VAL A 156 -1.86 -20.49 -14.53
CA VAL A 156 -1.77 -20.97 -13.15
C VAL A 156 -3.07 -21.73 -12.83
N PRO A 157 -2.99 -23.01 -12.47
CA PRO A 157 -4.15 -23.73 -11.97
C PRO A 157 -4.71 -23.04 -10.73
N ASN A 158 -6.03 -22.84 -10.68
CA ASN A 158 -6.74 -22.19 -9.57
C ASN A 158 -6.38 -20.69 -9.36
N ALA A 159 -6.03 -19.96 -10.43
CA ALA A 159 -5.98 -18.51 -10.36
C ALA A 159 -7.31 -17.96 -9.85
N ASP A 160 -7.27 -16.99 -8.95
CA ASP A 160 -8.47 -16.36 -8.41
C ASP A 160 -9.23 -15.59 -9.49
N PHE A 161 -8.48 -14.95 -10.40
CA PHE A 161 -9.06 -14.28 -11.56
C PHE A 161 -8.02 -14.14 -12.70
N VAL A 162 -8.51 -13.77 -13.88
CA VAL A 162 -7.68 -13.58 -15.08
C VAL A 162 -7.96 -12.19 -15.65
N VAL A 163 -6.89 -11.44 -15.90
CA VAL A 163 -6.96 -10.09 -16.48
C VAL A 163 -6.43 -10.12 -17.91
N PRO A 164 -7.21 -9.72 -18.91
CA PRO A 164 -6.70 -9.54 -20.27
C PRO A 164 -5.90 -8.23 -20.35
N VAL A 165 -4.66 -8.29 -20.80
CA VAL A 165 -3.77 -7.13 -20.96
C VAL A 165 -3.32 -7.05 -22.42
N GLU A 166 -3.50 -5.89 -23.05
CA GLU A 166 -3.01 -5.66 -24.41
C GLU A 166 -1.55 -5.19 -24.38
N ILE A 167 -0.69 -5.96 -25.04
CA ILE A 167 0.73 -5.64 -25.20
C ILE A 167 1.02 -5.69 -26.70
N GLU A 168 1.49 -4.57 -27.28
CA GLU A 168 1.81 -4.45 -28.70
C GLU A 168 0.68 -4.91 -29.65
N GLY A 169 -0.59 -4.62 -29.28
CA GLY A 169 -1.76 -5.01 -30.08
C GLY A 169 -2.18 -6.47 -29.92
N ILE A 170 -1.56 -7.23 -29.05
CA ILE A 170 -1.90 -8.61 -28.74
C ILE A 170 -2.46 -8.69 -27.33
N VAL A 171 -3.61 -9.37 -27.18
CA VAL A 171 -4.20 -9.59 -25.86
C VAL A 171 -3.60 -10.82 -25.20
N HIS A 172 -3.00 -10.63 -24.05
CA HIS A 172 -2.43 -11.66 -23.20
C HIS A 172 -3.28 -11.85 -21.95
N ASN A 173 -3.47 -13.08 -21.52
CA ASN A 173 -4.11 -13.37 -20.25
C ASN A 173 -3.09 -13.38 -19.12
N VAL A 174 -3.32 -12.56 -18.09
CA VAL A 174 -2.55 -12.58 -16.84
C VAL A 174 -3.37 -13.30 -15.79
N TYR A 175 -2.82 -14.37 -15.23
CA TYR A 175 -3.44 -15.19 -14.19
C TYR A 175 -2.99 -14.67 -12.84
N VAL A 176 -3.95 -14.29 -11.99
CA VAL A 176 -3.68 -13.64 -10.70
C VAL A 176 -4.15 -14.52 -9.56
N ILE A 177 -3.27 -14.72 -8.58
CA ILE A 177 -3.55 -15.39 -7.31
C ILE A 177 -3.50 -14.34 -6.20
N LYS A 178 -4.47 -14.38 -5.30
CA LYS A 178 -4.53 -13.50 -4.14
C LYS A 178 -3.71 -14.10 -2.98
N ARG A 179 -2.90 -13.27 -2.33
CA ARG A 179 -2.23 -13.65 -1.07
C ARG A 179 -3.28 -13.98 -0.02
N PRO A 180 -3.09 -15.06 0.77
CA PRO A 180 -4.03 -15.40 1.84
C PRO A 180 -4.32 -14.22 2.76
N GLY A 181 -5.61 -13.98 3.04
CA GLY A 181 -6.06 -12.91 3.93
C GLY A 181 -6.13 -11.50 3.32
N VAL A 182 -5.73 -11.29 2.06
CA VAL A 182 -5.66 -9.95 1.44
C VAL A 182 -7.01 -9.20 1.46
N ASP A 183 -8.11 -9.89 1.23
CA ASP A 183 -9.45 -9.26 1.21
C ASP A 183 -9.81 -8.69 2.58
N GLU A 184 -9.55 -9.45 3.64
CA GLU A 184 -9.81 -9.02 5.02
C GLU A 184 -8.80 -7.94 5.47
N PHE A 185 -7.54 -8.07 5.08
CA PHE A 185 -6.50 -7.06 5.32
C PHE A 185 -6.91 -5.71 4.72
N LEU A 186 -7.28 -5.66 3.44
CA LEU A 186 -7.74 -4.42 2.79
C LEU A 186 -8.98 -3.86 3.49
N ARG A 187 -9.94 -4.72 3.84
CA ARG A 187 -11.16 -4.30 4.55
C ARG A 187 -10.85 -3.64 5.90
N LEU A 188 -9.93 -4.21 6.70
CA LEU A 188 -9.52 -3.68 8.00
C LEU A 188 -8.72 -2.39 7.84
N MET A 189 -7.69 -2.40 7.01
CA MET A 189 -6.82 -1.23 6.80
C MET A 189 -7.61 -0.04 6.23
N GLY A 190 -8.56 -0.28 5.34
CA GLY A 190 -9.42 0.76 4.80
C GLY A 190 -10.33 1.46 5.82
N GLN A 191 -10.50 0.90 7.03
CA GLN A 191 -11.26 1.55 8.10
C GLN A 191 -10.42 2.56 8.89
N ILE A 192 -9.11 2.36 8.97
CA ILE A 192 -8.21 3.11 9.85
C ILE A 192 -7.18 3.96 9.10
N TYR A 193 -6.90 3.64 7.83
CA TYR A 193 -5.90 4.32 7.00
C TYR A 193 -6.50 4.96 5.75
N GLU A 194 -5.84 5.99 5.21
CA GLU A 194 -5.93 6.36 3.80
C GLU A 194 -5.07 5.37 2.99
N VAL A 195 -5.72 4.44 2.30
CA VAL A 195 -5.03 3.37 1.56
C VAL A 195 -4.64 3.84 0.16
N VAL A 196 -3.36 3.69 -0.17
CA VAL A 196 -2.79 4.01 -1.48
C VAL A 196 -2.12 2.76 -2.05
N ILE A 197 -2.51 2.31 -3.23
CA ILE A 197 -1.71 1.32 -3.96
C ILE A 197 -0.62 2.06 -4.73
N PHE A 198 0.63 1.64 -4.56
CA PHE A 198 1.77 2.19 -5.29
C PHE A 198 2.62 1.05 -5.84
N THR A 199 2.57 0.82 -7.13
CA THR A 199 3.25 -0.28 -7.81
C THR A 199 4.21 0.19 -8.89
N ALA A 200 5.30 -0.56 -9.09
CA ALA A 200 6.19 -0.39 -10.23
C ALA A 200 5.66 -1.03 -11.52
N SER A 201 4.49 -1.64 -11.47
CA SER A 201 3.81 -2.21 -12.63
C SER A 201 3.12 -1.15 -13.48
N LEU A 202 2.91 -1.47 -14.76
CA LEU A 202 2.19 -0.58 -15.67
C LEU A 202 0.68 -0.55 -15.36
N ASN A 203 0.07 0.63 -15.52
CA ASN A 203 -1.35 0.84 -15.26
C ASN A 203 -2.27 -0.10 -16.04
N LYS A 204 -1.93 -0.41 -17.31
CA LYS A 204 -2.73 -1.30 -18.18
C LYS A 204 -2.92 -2.71 -17.61
N TYR A 205 -2.01 -3.15 -16.72
CA TYR A 205 -2.12 -4.39 -15.96
C TYR A 205 -2.65 -4.14 -14.55
N ALA A 206 -2.03 -3.24 -13.80
CA ALA A 206 -2.29 -3.09 -12.38
C ALA A 206 -3.68 -2.50 -12.08
N ASP A 207 -4.19 -1.58 -12.90
CA ASP A 207 -5.49 -0.94 -12.66
C ASP A 207 -6.66 -1.93 -12.73
N PRO A 208 -6.77 -2.81 -13.76
CA PRO A 208 -7.77 -3.89 -13.76
C PRO A 208 -7.61 -4.90 -12.62
N VAL A 209 -6.38 -5.20 -12.18
CA VAL A 209 -6.14 -6.08 -11.03
C VAL A 209 -6.71 -5.44 -9.76
N ILE A 210 -6.43 -4.15 -9.53
CA ILE A 210 -6.93 -3.42 -8.36
C ILE A 210 -8.46 -3.33 -8.39
N ASP A 211 -9.08 -3.14 -9.56
CA ASP A 211 -10.54 -3.11 -9.69
C ASP A 211 -11.22 -4.39 -9.18
N ILE A 212 -10.59 -5.54 -9.41
CA ILE A 212 -11.10 -6.83 -8.95
C ILE A 212 -10.73 -7.09 -7.48
N LEU A 213 -9.51 -6.70 -7.08
CA LEU A 213 -8.99 -6.92 -5.74
C LEU A 213 -9.72 -6.06 -4.69
N ASP A 214 -9.97 -4.78 -4.98
CA ASP A 214 -10.58 -3.84 -4.06
C ASP A 214 -12.11 -3.96 -4.01
N MET A 215 -12.61 -5.13 -3.61
CA MET A 215 -14.04 -5.41 -3.48
C MET A 215 -14.74 -4.46 -2.49
N HIS A 216 -14.01 -3.95 -1.51
CA HIS A 216 -14.52 -3.07 -0.47
C HIS A 216 -14.42 -1.59 -0.82
N ARG A 217 -13.79 -1.24 -1.94
CA ARG A 217 -13.57 0.14 -2.43
C ARG A 217 -12.88 1.01 -1.38
N VAL A 218 -11.84 0.48 -0.77
CA VAL A 218 -11.05 1.13 0.28
C VAL A 218 -9.82 1.85 -0.27
N VAL A 219 -9.34 1.48 -1.45
CA VAL A 219 -8.21 2.13 -2.12
C VAL A 219 -8.61 3.53 -2.55
N ARG A 220 -7.95 4.54 -1.99
CA ARG A 220 -8.21 5.96 -2.26
C ARG A 220 -7.46 6.45 -3.50
N HIS A 221 -6.22 5.99 -3.66
CA HIS A 221 -5.34 6.40 -4.75
C HIS A 221 -4.60 5.22 -5.33
N ARG A 222 -4.29 5.30 -6.61
CA ARG A 222 -3.52 4.29 -7.34
C ARG A 222 -2.38 5.00 -8.06
N LEU A 223 -1.16 4.60 -7.74
CA LEU A 223 0.07 5.09 -8.37
C LEU A 223 0.76 3.93 -9.06
N PHE A 224 1.18 4.15 -10.29
CA PHE A 224 1.78 3.15 -11.15
C PHE A 224 3.22 3.50 -11.46
N ARG A 225 3.88 2.73 -12.30
CA ARG A 225 5.29 2.88 -12.68
C ARG A 225 5.68 4.32 -13.04
N GLU A 226 4.84 5.04 -13.76
CA GLU A 226 5.08 6.42 -14.16
C GLU A 226 5.16 7.40 -12.98
N SER A 227 4.66 7.00 -11.82
CA SER A 227 4.76 7.77 -10.57
C SER A 227 6.00 7.43 -9.75
N CYS A 228 6.75 6.38 -10.12
CA CYS A 228 7.99 6.04 -9.47
C CYS A 228 9.12 6.99 -9.89
N TYR A 229 10.01 7.29 -8.96
CA TYR A 229 11.27 7.94 -9.28
C TYR A 229 12.25 6.92 -9.89
N ASN A 230 12.78 7.22 -11.06
CA ASN A 230 13.78 6.36 -11.70
C ASN A 230 15.16 6.69 -11.12
N HIS A 231 15.66 5.82 -10.25
CA HIS A 231 16.97 5.93 -9.64
C HIS A 231 17.93 4.93 -10.29
N TYR A 232 18.72 5.38 -11.27
CA TYR A 232 19.67 4.55 -12.03
C TYR A 232 19.06 3.25 -12.58
N GLY A 233 17.82 3.33 -13.07
CA GLY A 233 17.08 2.20 -13.62
C GLY A 233 16.20 1.45 -12.61
N SER A 234 16.32 1.69 -11.32
CA SER A 234 15.42 1.17 -10.29
C SER A 234 14.19 2.06 -10.11
N TYR A 235 13.03 1.47 -9.92
CA TYR A 235 11.77 2.19 -9.65
C TYR A 235 11.62 2.40 -8.15
N VAL A 236 11.88 3.63 -7.68
CA VAL A 236 11.76 4.01 -6.27
C VAL A 236 10.42 4.69 -6.01
N LYS A 237 9.73 4.25 -4.98
CA LYS A 237 8.48 4.82 -4.48
C LYS A 237 8.83 5.94 -3.49
N ASP A 238 9.05 7.14 -4.01
CA ASP A 238 9.45 8.28 -3.20
C ASP A 238 8.25 8.86 -2.45
N LEU A 239 8.15 8.54 -1.15
CA LEU A 239 7.05 8.98 -0.29
C LEU A 239 7.00 10.50 -0.10
N SER A 240 8.12 11.20 -0.29
CA SER A 240 8.17 12.66 -0.18
C SER A 240 7.37 13.37 -1.26
N GLN A 241 7.10 12.69 -2.38
CA GLN A 241 6.32 13.22 -3.49
C GLN A 241 4.80 13.11 -3.30
N LEU A 242 4.35 12.33 -2.32
CA LEU A 242 2.93 12.03 -2.13
C LEU A 242 2.09 13.24 -1.70
N GLY A 243 2.69 14.24 -1.05
CA GLY A 243 1.93 15.32 -0.40
C GLY A 243 1.24 14.86 0.88
N ARG A 244 1.85 13.89 1.57
CA ARG A 244 1.48 13.44 2.92
C ARG A 244 2.68 13.61 3.85
N PRO A 245 2.46 13.92 5.15
CA PRO A 245 3.55 14.01 6.11
C PRO A 245 4.25 12.67 6.27
N LEU A 246 5.59 12.64 6.19
CA LEU A 246 6.35 11.38 6.32
C LEU A 246 6.15 10.71 7.68
N HIS A 247 5.94 11.48 8.76
CA HIS A 247 5.67 10.93 10.09
C HIS A 247 4.31 10.20 10.18
N ASP A 248 3.41 10.42 9.20
CA ASP A 248 2.10 9.78 9.09
C ASP A 248 1.99 8.84 7.89
N THR A 249 3.10 8.54 7.21
CA THR A 249 3.11 7.70 6.01
C THR A 249 3.87 6.41 6.27
N ILE A 250 3.26 5.28 5.92
CA ILE A 250 3.81 3.92 6.05
C ILE A 250 3.83 3.31 4.66
N ILE A 251 4.88 2.57 4.31
CA ILE A 251 4.93 1.72 3.11
C ILE A 251 5.08 0.26 3.50
N LEU A 252 4.22 -0.59 2.94
CA LEU A 252 4.29 -2.05 3.02
C LEU A 252 4.71 -2.58 1.66
N ASP A 253 5.90 -3.16 1.57
CA ASP A 253 6.51 -3.55 0.29
C ASP A 253 7.51 -4.69 0.51
N ASN A 254 7.59 -5.62 -0.44
CA ASN A 254 8.50 -6.76 -0.39
C ASN A 254 9.92 -6.44 -0.90
N SER A 255 10.10 -5.30 -1.58
CA SER A 255 11.36 -4.91 -2.21
C SER A 255 12.01 -3.72 -1.51
N PRO A 256 13.12 -3.89 -0.76
CA PRO A 256 13.83 -2.79 -0.12
C PRO A 256 14.29 -1.69 -1.09
N ALA A 257 14.59 -2.03 -2.34
CA ALA A 257 14.96 -1.07 -3.37
C ALA A 257 13.83 -0.09 -3.70
N SER A 258 12.56 -0.51 -3.54
CA SER A 258 11.39 0.33 -3.82
C SER A 258 11.23 1.49 -2.84
N TYR A 259 11.72 1.37 -1.61
CA TYR A 259 11.59 2.39 -0.56
C TYR A 259 12.94 2.87 0.00
N VAL A 260 14.00 2.73 -0.77
CA VAL A 260 15.38 3.01 -0.34
C VAL A 260 15.59 4.42 0.23
N PHE A 261 14.80 5.42 -0.21
CA PHE A 261 14.87 6.79 0.33
C PHE A 261 14.16 6.95 1.68
N HIS A 262 13.32 5.99 2.07
CA HIS A 262 12.45 6.08 3.25
C HIS A 262 12.48 4.79 4.08
N PRO A 263 13.65 4.26 4.45
CA PRO A 263 13.74 2.98 5.15
C PRO A 263 13.00 3.00 6.50
N THR A 264 12.98 4.14 7.19
CA THR A 264 12.29 4.30 8.48
C THR A 264 10.76 4.41 8.36
N ASN A 265 10.21 4.46 7.15
CA ASN A 265 8.77 4.43 6.89
C ASN A 265 8.28 3.04 6.48
N ALA A 266 9.19 2.08 6.32
CA ALA A 266 8.89 0.80 5.70
C ALA A 266 8.52 -0.28 6.70
N VAL A 267 7.51 -1.06 6.35
CA VAL A 267 7.18 -2.36 6.91
C VAL A 267 7.55 -3.40 5.84
N PRO A 268 8.73 -4.01 5.92
CA PRO A 268 9.15 -5.01 4.94
C PRO A 268 8.29 -6.27 5.08
N VAL A 269 7.90 -6.83 3.95
CA VAL A 269 7.19 -8.12 3.87
C VAL A 269 7.94 -9.09 2.97
N SER A 270 7.67 -10.38 3.14
CA SER A 270 8.26 -11.38 2.26
C SER A 270 7.60 -11.36 0.88
N SER A 271 8.40 -11.59 -0.18
CA SER A 271 7.86 -11.83 -1.52
C SER A 271 7.02 -13.10 -1.51
N TRP A 272 5.72 -12.97 -1.82
CA TRP A 272 4.80 -14.08 -1.84
C TRP A 272 4.46 -14.49 -3.28
N PHE A 273 4.50 -15.77 -3.56
CA PHE A 273 4.21 -16.30 -4.91
C PHE A 273 2.99 -17.23 -4.93
N ASN A 274 2.91 -18.23 -4.04
CA ASN A 274 1.83 -19.22 -4.08
C ASN A 274 1.66 -20.05 -2.78
N ASP A 275 2.24 -19.64 -1.64
CA ASP A 275 2.07 -20.37 -0.38
C ASP A 275 0.65 -20.18 0.16
N PRO A 276 -0.22 -21.22 0.18
CA PRO A 276 -1.58 -21.10 0.69
C PRO A 276 -1.67 -20.99 2.21
N HIS A 277 -0.56 -21.18 2.92
CA HIS A 277 -0.46 -21.11 4.39
C HIS A 277 0.18 -19.82 4.88
N ASP A 278 0.46 -18.88 3.96
CA ASP A 278 0.96 -17.56 4.34
C ASP A 278 -0.05 -16.84 5.24
N THR A 279 0.45 -16.26 6.33
CA THR A 279 -0.35 -15.50 7.31
C THR A 279 0.15 -14.07 7.50
N GLU A 280 1.18 -13.65 6.75
CA GLU A 280 1.91 -12.42 7.03
C GLU A 280 1.00 -11.17 7.01
N LEU A 281 0.09 -11.06 6.04
CA LEU A 281 -0.85 -9.94 6.00
C LEU A 281 -1.78 -9.91 7.22
N THR A 282 -2.27 -11.07 7.65
CA THR A 282 -3.16 -11.16 8.82
C THR A 282 -2.43 -10.91 10.12
N ASP A 283 -1.19 -11.38 10.23
CA ASP A 283 -0.35 -11.19 11.41
C ASP A 283 0.11 -9.72 11.58
N LEU A 284 0.18 -8.96 10.48
CA LEU A 284 0.50 -7.54 10.50
C LEU A 284 -0.67 -6.66 10.95
N CYS A 285 -1.93 -7.11 10.86
CA CYS A 285 -3.09 -6.26 11.19
C CYS A 285 -3.01 -5.66 12.61
N PRO A 286 -2.75 -6.41 13.69
CA PRO A 286 -2.67 -5.83 15.04
C PRO A 286 -1.55 -4.78 15.17
N PHE A 287 -0.41 -5.03 14.53
CA PHE A 287 0.70 -4.09 14.55
C PHE A 287 0.35 -2.78 13.83
N LEU A 288 -0.29 -2.87 12.67
CA LEU A 288 -0.74 -1.70 11.92
C LEU A 288 -1.88 -0.97 12.64
N GLU A 289 -2.76 -1.68 13.35
CA GLU A 289 -3.78 -1.07 14.21
C GLU A 289 -3.12 -0.22 15.32
N ASP A 290 -2.10 -0.72 15.99
CA ASP A 290 -1.36 0.02 17.02
C ASP A 290 -0.58 1.20 16.41
N LEU A 291 -0.01 1.04 15.22
CA LEU A 291 0.81 2.05 14.56
C LEU A 291 0.00 3.30 14.13
N CYS A 292 -1.32 3.18 13.94
CA CYS A 292 -2.14 4.34 13.61
C CYS A 292 -2.26 5.37 14.74
N PHE A 293 -1.94 5.00 16.00
CA PHE A 293 -2.03 5.89 17.16
C PHE A 293 -0.72 6.58 17.56
N VAL A 294 0.41 6.25 16.93
CA VAL A 294 1.70 6.88 17.25
C VAL A 294 1.83 8.25 16.60
N ASP A 295 2.55 9.17 17.23
CA ASP A 295 2.74 10.53 16.71
C ASP A 295 3.68 10.55 15.48
N ASP A 296 4.67 9.66 15.43
CA ASP A 296 5.63 9.52 14.32
C ASP A 296 5.94 8.04 14.11
N VAL A 297 5.48 7.50 12.98
CA VAL A 297 5.68 6.08 12.63
C VAL A 297 7.15 5.70 12.50
N ARG A 298 8.00 6.65 12.11
CA ARG A 298 9.42 6.42 11.87
C ARG A 298 10.19 6.05 13.14
N ILE A 299 9.77 6.59 14.30
CA ILE A 299 10.40 6.25 15.58
C ILE A 299 10.15 4.78 15.95
N VAL A 300 9.01 4.23 15.56
CA VAL A 300 8.66 2.84 15.81
C VAL A 300 9.33 1.93 14.78
N LEU A 301 9.31 2.34 13.51
CA LEU A 301 9.81 1.53 12.40
C LEU A 301 11.34 1.52 12.27
N ASP A 302 12.03 2.55 12.80
CA ASP A 302 13.51 2.62 12.82
C ASP A 302 14.13 1.41 13.56
N GLY A 303 13.45 0.89 14.56
CA GLY A 303 13.87 -0.32 15.29
C GLY A 303 13.88 -1.62 14.47
N PHE A 304 13.29 -1.64 13.27
CA PHE A 304 13.35 -2.81 12.37
C PHE A 304 14.63 -2.87 11.52
N ILE A 305 15.35 -1.74 11.39
CA ILE A 305 16.54 -1.66 10.54
C ILE A 305 17.76 -2.24 11.25
N ASP A 306 17.80 -2.22 12.59
CA ASP A 306 18.95 -2.63 13.42
C ASP A 306 18.96 -4.11 13.84
N VAL A 307 18.12 -4.97 13.22
CA VAL A 307 18.17 -6.42 13.49
C VAL A 307 19.11 -7.07 12.48
N PRO A 308 20.36 -7.44 12.89
CA PRO A 308 21.36 -8.05 12.02
C PRO A 308 21.01 -9.47 11.60
#